data_b316af67ef51978405a37935e28bc04e
#
_entry.id   b316af67ef51978405a37935e28bc04e
#
_cell.length_a   1.000
_cell.length_b   1.000
_cell.length_c   1.000
_cell.angle_alpha   90.00
_cell.angle_beta   90.00
_cell.angle_gamma   90.00
#
_symmetry.space_group_name_H-M   'P 1'
#
loop_
_entity.id
_entity.type
_entity.pdbx_description
1 polymer ?
#
loop_
_entity_poly.entity_id
_entity_poly.type
_entity_poly.pdbx_seq_one_letter_code
_entity_poly.pdbx_strand_id
1 'polypeptide(L)'
;LYAIIPIIPLVLLVLGSKQVAVIPEISVPVSMLIGTAIGIIAVRPNVTEAVKKFFRGTGDGMCDVVGLMAAAAAFTAGMQYIGLTSALIDGMKNSQQIAQIGAAFGPFLLAVISGSGNAAALAFNGAVTPHAADFGYGIMELGSMAQIGAGIGRSMSPVAGAGIIVAGIAG
;
A
#
# COMPACT_ATOMS: atom_id res chain seq x y z
N LEU A 1 -6.48 7.52 -25.72
CA LEU A 1 -7.29 6.29 -25.52
C LEU A 1 -6.51 5.23 -24.75
N TYR A 2 -5.23 4.98 -25.04
CA TYR A 2 -4.41 3.97 -24.33
C TYR A 2 -4.18 4.25 -22.85
N ALA A 3 -4.28 5.50 -22.39
CA ALA A 3 -4.14 5.89 -20.99
C ALA A 3 -5.24 5.31 -20.05
N ILE A 4 -6.34 4.82 -20.64
CA ILE A 4 -7.45 4.22 -19.88
C ILE A 4 -7.20 2.74 -19.55
N ILE A 5 -6.34 2.07 -20.30
CA ILE A 5 -6.08 0.62 -20.14
C ILE A 5 -5.65 0.25 -18.72
N PRO A 6 -4.77 0.99 -18.02
CA PRO A 6 -4.40 0.67 -16.64
C PRO A 6 -5.55 0.79 -15.62
N ILE A 7 -6.63 1.47 -15.98
CA ILE A 7 -7.80 1.65 -15.11
C ILE A 7 -8.72 0.41 -15.16
N ILE A 8 -8.67 -0.38 -16.24
CA ILE A 8 -9.54 -1.54 -16.44
C ILE A 8 -9.46 -2.55 -15.28
N PRO A 9 -8.26 -2.96 -14.79
CA PRO A 9 -8.18 -3.87 -13.65
C PRO A 9 -8.86 -3.32 -12.40
N LEU A 10 -8.75 -2.01 -12.14
CA LEU A 10 -9.38 -1.37 -10.99
C LEU A 10 -10.91 -1.39 -11.13
N VAL A 11 -11.43 -1.07 -12.31
CA VAL A 11 -12.87 -1.14 -12.58
C VAL A 11 -13.41 -2.56 -12.40
N LEU A 12 -12.70 -3.58 -12.90
CA LEU A 12 -13.06 -4.98 -12.71
C LEU A 12 -13.12 -5.37 -11.22
N LEU A 13 -12.15 -4.93 -10.42
CA LEU A 13 -12.12 -5.20 -8.98
C LEU A 13 -13.28 -4.53 -8.25
N VAL A 14 -13.62 -3.30 -8.62
CA VAL A 14 -14.76 -2.57 -8.03
C VAL A 14 -16.09 -3.25 -8.39
N LEU A 15 -16.27 -3.63 -9.66
CA LEU A 15 -17.48 -4.31 -10.13
C LEU A 15 -17.65 -5.71 -9.53
N GLY A 16 -16.55 -6.41 -9.22
CA GLY A 16 -16.53 -7.70 -8.54
C GLY A 16 -16.52 -7.62 -7.01
N SER A 17 -16.53 -6.41 -6.43
CA SER A 17 -16.54 -6.25 -4.99
C SER A 17 -17.90 -6.66 -4.40
N LYS A 18 -17.90 -7.14 -3.15
CA LYS A 18 -19.13 -7.54 -2.43
C LYS A 18 -20.19 -6.43 -2.32
N GLN A 19 -19.75 -5.18 -2.43
CA GLN A 19 -20.64 -4.02 -2.34
C GLN A 19 -21.39 -3.73 -3.63
N VAL A 20 -20.78 -4.00 -4.78
CA VAL A 20 -21.35 -3.72 -6.12
C VAL A 20 -21.91 -4.99 -6.77
N ALA A 21 -21.23 -6.12 -6.59
CA ALA A 21 -21.66 -7.48 -6.99
C ALA A 21 -22.26 -7.61 -8.40
N VAL A 22 -21.75 -6.82 -9.36
CA VAL A 22 -22.20 -6.87 -10.77
C VAL A 22 -21.61 -8.07 -11.51
N ILE A 23 -20.38 -8.45 -11.14
CA ILE A 23 -19.67 -9.62 -11.68
C ILE A 23 -19.17 -10.50 -10.50
N PRO A 24 -18.89 -11.80 -10.74
CA PRO A 24 -18.30 -12.65 -9.71
C PRO A 24 -17.02 -12.04 -9.13
N GLU A 25 -16.72 -12.33 -7.87
CA GLU A 25 -15.49 -11.87 -7.23
C GLU A 25 -14.27 -12.31 -8.03
N ILE A 26 -13.47 -11.34 -8.46
CA ILE A 26 -12.24 -11.56 -9.22
C ILE A 26 -11.06 -11.22 -8.31
N SER A 27 -10.08 -12.11 -8.24
CA SER A 27 -8.86 -11.83 -7.50
C SER A 27 -8.01 -10.77 -8.19
N VAL A 28 -7.23 -10.00 -7.41
CA VAL A 28 -6.35 -8.95 -7.93
C VAL A 28 -5.42 -9.47 -9.03
N PRO A 29 -4.72 -10.62 -8.88
CA PRO A 29 -3.87 -11.16 -9.95
C PRO A 29 -4.62 -11.42 -11.25
N VAL A 30 -5.83 -11.98 -11.18
CA VAL A 30 -6.65 -12.29 -12.38
C VAL A 30 -7.08 -11.00 -13.07
N SER A 31 -7.51 -9.99 -12.32
CA SER A 31 -7.87 -8.67 -12.86
C SER A 31 -6.68 -8.01 -13.57
N MET A 32 -5.48 -8.06 -12.98
CA MET A 32 -4.25 -7.53 -13.58
C MET A 32 -3.86 -8.28 -14.85
N LEU A 33 -4.00 -9.61 -14.89
CA LEU A 33 -3.75 -10.41 -16.09
C LEU A 33 -4.71 -10.06 -17.23
N ILE A 34 -6.00 -9.88 -16.92
CA ILE A 34 -7.01 -9.44 -17.91
C ILE A 34 -6.63 -8.05 -18.48
N GLY A 35 -6.30 -7.10 -17.61
CA GLY A 35 -5.86 -5.76 -18.04
C GLY A 35 -4.61 -5.79 -18.91
N THR A 36 -3.64 -6.64 -18.56
CA THR A 36 -2.42 -6.85 -19.36
C THR A 36 -2.73 -7.44 -20.72
N ALA A 37 -3.60 -8.45 -20.80
CA ALA A 37 -4.01 -9.08 -22.06
C ALA A 37 -4.71 -8.06 -22.98
N ILE A 38 -5.64 -7.27 -22.42
CA ILE A 38 -6.31 -6.19 -23.17
C ILE A 38 -5.29 -5.16 -23.67
N GLY A 39 -4.31 -4.79 -22.82
CA GLY A 39 -3.24 -3.86 -23.19
C GLY A 39 -2.40 -4.37 -24.36
N ILE A 40 -2.01 -5.63 -24.34
CA ILE A 40 -1.23 -6.26 -25.42
C ILE A 40 -2.04 -6.28 -26.73
N ILE A 41 -3.32 -6.63 -26.67
CA ILE A 41 -4.19 -6.66 -27.85
C ILE A 41 -4.40 -5.25 -28.44
N ALA A 42 -4.61 -4.26 -27.57
CA ALA A 42 -4.89 -2.89 -27.99
C ALA A 42 -3.65 -2.17 -28.57
N VAL A 43 -2.49 -2.34 -27.95
CA VAL A 43 -1.25 -1.65 -28.36
C VAL A 43 -0.52 -2.41 -29.47
N ARG A 44 -0.77 -3.72 -29.60
CA ARG A 44 -0.10 -4.62 -30.56
C ARG A 44 1.44 -4.45 -30.58
N PRO A 45 2.10 -4.52 -29.40
CA PRO A 45 3.55 -4.40 -29.35
C PRO A 45 4.21 -5.61 -30.03
N ASN A 46 5.51 -5.49 -30.33
CA ASN A 46 6.30 -6.65 -30.69
C ASN A 46 6.27 -7.67 -29.56
N VAL A 47 5.83 -8.91 -29.86
CA VAL A 47 5.60 -9.97 -28.84
C VAL A 47 6.88 -10.22 -28.02
N THR A 48 8.04 -10.28 -28.66
CA THR A 48 9.32 -10.50 -27.98
C THR A 48 9.64 -9.38 -26.98
N GLU A 49 9.37 -8.15 -27.37
CA GLU A 49 9.61 -6.99 -26.51
C GLU A 49 8.59 -6.90 -25.37
N ALA A 50 7.32 -7.23 -25.63
CA ALA A 50 6.28 -7.29 -24.61
C ALA A 50 6.58 -8.35 -23.57
N VAL A 51 6.99 -9.54 -23.96
CA VAL A 51 7.38 -10.62 -23.06
C VAL A 51 8.61 -10.23 -22.22
N LYS A 52 9.65 -9.64 -22.83
CA LYS A 52 10.82 -9.13 -22.10
C LYS A 52 10.42 -8.09 -21.04
N LYS A 53 9.60 -7.10 -21.42
CA LYS A 53 9.13 -6.05 -20.49
C LYS A 53 8.26 -6.63 -19.37
N PHE A 54 7.43 -7.62 -19.66
CA PHE A 54 6.62 -8.30 -18.66
C PHE A 54 7.48 -9.00 -17.61
N PHE A 55 8.42 -9.84 -18.03
CA PHE A 55 9.29 -10.54 -17.07
C PHE A 55 10.21 -9.60 -16.30
N ARG A 56 10.72 -8.56 -16.96
CA ARG A 56 11.54 -7.56 -16.27
C ARG A 56 10.71 -6.82 -15.23
N GLY A 57 9.53 -6.32 -15.59
CA GLY A 57 8.64 -5.62 -14.65
C GLY A 57 8.18 -6.51 -13.49
N THR A 58 7.96 -7.82 -13.75
CA THR A 58 7.65 -8.78 -12.69
C THR A 58 8.85 -8.98 -11.75
N GLY A 59 10.07 -9.09 -12.30
CA GLY A 59 11.30 -9.22 -11.51
C GLY A 59 11.57 -7.98 -10.66
N ASP A 60 11.49 -6.80 -11.25
CA ASP A 60 11.67 -5.52 -10.54
C ASP A 60 10.61 -5.37 -9.43
N GLY A 61 9.33 -5.64 -9.75
CA GLY A 61 8.25 -5.58 -8.76
C GLY A 61 8.39 -6.59 -7.63
N MET A 62 8.86 -7.81 -7.92
CA MET A 62 9.15 -8.80 -6.87
C MET A 62 10.28 -8.33 -5.96
N CYS A 63 11.38 -7.82 -6.52
CA CYS A 63 12.50 -7.32 -5.72
C CYS A 63 12.06 -6.17 -4.82
N ASP A 64 11.32 -5.21 -5.34
CA ASP A 64 10.85 -4.05 -4.58
C ASP A 64 9.86 -4.47 -3.48
N VAL A 65 8.88 -5.31 -3.80
CA VAL A 65 7.85 -5.73 -2.83
C VAL A 65 8.44 -6.65 -1.77
N VAL A 66 9.20 -7.68 -2.15
CA VAL A 66 9.80 -8.62 -1.19
C VAL A 66 10.84 -7.91 -0.30
N GLY A 67 11.67 -7.04 -0.88
CA GLY A 67 12.62 -6.23 -0.12
C GLY A 67 11.92 -5.33 0.89
N LEU A 68 10.86 -4.64 0.49
CA LEU A 68 10.08 -3.79 1.37
C LEU A 68 9.39 -4.60 2.48
N MET A 69 8.80 -5.75 2.15
CA MET A 69 8.18 -6.64 3.15
C MET A 69 9.19 -7.17 4.16
N ALA A 70 10.38 -7.59 3.71
CA ALA A 70 11.45 -8.04 4.59
C ALA A 70 11.91 -6.94 5.54
N ALA A 71 12.12 -5.72 5.03
CA ALA A 71 12.47 -4.56 5.84
C ALA A 71 11.38 -4.22 6.87
N ALA A 72 10.10 -4.22 6.46
CA ALA A 72 8.97 -3.98 7.35
C ALA A 72 8.86 -5.07 8.43
N ALA A 73 9.07 -6.34 8.09
CA ALA A 73 9.07 -7.44 9.04
C ALA A 73 10.21 -7.31 10.06
N ALA A 74 11.42 -6.98 9.62
CA ALA A 74 12.56 -6.74 10.49
C ALA A 74 12.32 -5.56 11.43
N PHE A 75 11.75 -4.45 10.93
CA PHE A 75 11.37 -3.30 11.73
C PHE A 75 10.32 -3.68 12.79
N THR A 76 9.27 -4.40 12.39
CA THR A 76 8.22 -4.88 13.31
C THR A 76 8.80 -5.78 14.40
N ALA A 77 9.68 -6.72 14.04
CA ALA A 77 10.36 -7.58 15.01
C ALA A 77 11.23 -6.76 15.98
N GLY A 78 11.94 -5.76 15.49
CA GLY A 78 12.71 -4.83 16.31
C GLY A 78 11.84 -4.07 17.31
N MET A 79 10.71 -3.52 16.86
CA MET A 79 9.74 -2.85 17.73
C MET A 79 9.17 -3.77 18.82
N GLN A 80 8.88 -5.01 18.48
CA GLN A 80 8.42 -6.02 19.44
C GLN A 80 9.51 -6.34 20.47
N TYR A 81 10.75 -6.54 20.01
CA TYR A 81 11.87 -6.87 20.88
C TYR A 81 12.18 -5.81 21.93
N ILE A 82 12.10 -4.51 21.55
CA ILE A 82 12.31 -3.39 22.50
C ILE A 82 11.05 -3.05 23.32
N GLY A 83 9.94 -3.77 23.16
CA GLY A 83 8.70 -3.54 23.90
C GLY A 83 7.88 -2.34 23.39
N LEU A 84 8.29 -1.68 22.31
CA LEU A 84 7.60 -0.49 21.79
C LEU A 84 6.20 -0.84 21.27
N THR A 85 6.03 -2.01 20.64
CA THR A 85 4.72 -2.48 20.18
C THR A 85 3.75 -2.63 21.35
N SER A 86 4.18 -3.24 22.45
CA SER A 86 3.35 -3.41 23.66
C SER A 86 2.97 -2.05 24.27
N ALA A 87 3.91 -1.12 24.37
CA ALA A 87 3.66 0.22 24.89
C ALA A 87 2.65 1.00 24.02
N LEU A 88 2.73 0.88 22.69
CA LEU A 88 1.76 1.47 21.76
C LEU A 88 0.38 0.86 21.92
N ILE A 89 0.30 -0.48 21.99
CA ILE A 89 -0.96 -1.21 22.20
C ILE A 89 -1.62 -0.79 23.52
N ASP A 90 -0.87 -0.76 24.60
CA ASP A 90 -1.39 -0.39 25.91
C ASP A 90 -1.87 1.07 25.94
N GLY A 91 -1.15 1.98 25.27
CA GLY A 91 -1.57 3.37 25.10
C GLY A 91 -2.87 3.50 24.29
N MET A 92 -3.05 2.65 23.29
CA MET A 92 -4.23 2.69 22.41
C MET A 92 -5.47 1.99 23.03
N LYS A 93 -5.30 0.98 23.90
CA LYS A 93 -6.40 0.24 24.55
C LYS A 93 -7.30 1.13 25.42
N ASN A 94 -6.78 2.20 25.95
CA ASN A 94 -7.49 3.05 26.92
C ASN A 94 -8.54 3.96 26.28
N SER A 95 -8.55 4.12 24.96
CA SER A 95 -9.52 4.95 24.26
C SER A 95 -9.57 4.61 22.77
N GLN A 96 -10.76 4.33 22.29
CA GLN A 96 -11.02 4.09 20.87
C GLN A 96 -10.60 5.27 19.99
N GLN A 97 -10.76 6.49 20.49
CA GLN A 97 -10.32 7.70 19.79
C GLN A 97 -8.79 7.79 19.68
N ILE A 98 -8.07 7.40 20.73
CA ILE A 98 -6.59 7.36 20.71
C ILE A 98 -6.11 6.32 19.70
N ALA A 99 -6.76 5.16 19.64
CA ALA A 99 -6.45 4.12 18.66
C ALA A 99 -6.67 4.61 17.23
N GLN A 100 -7.77 5.31 16.96
CA GLN A 100 -8.08 5.89 15.65
C GLN A 100 -7.05 6.95 15.23
N ILE A 101 -6.75 7.88 16.13
CA ILE A 101 -5.73 8.91 15.89
C ILE A 101 -4.36 8.27 15.67
N GLY A 102 -3.97 7.32 16.50
CA GLY A 102 -2.71 6.59 16.38
C GLY A 102 -2.59 5.82 15.07
N ALA A 103 -3.68 5.19 14.62
CA ALA A 103 -3.71 4.45 13.36
C ALA A 103 -3.60 5.37 12.12
N ALA A 104 -4.10 6.59 12.19
CA ALA A 104 -3.99 7.56 11.10
C ALA A 104 -2.66 8.33 11.17
N PHE A 105 -2.34 8.91 12.33
CA PHE A 105 -1.19 9.82 12.48
C PHE A 105 0.15 9.09 12.65
N GLY A 106 0.19 7.90 13.22
CA GLY A 106 1.42 7.12 13.35
C GLY A 106 2.07 6.85 11.99
N PRO A 107 1.38 6.16 11.07
CA PRO A 107 1.87 5.93 9.71
C PRO A 107 2.06 7.22 8.91
N PHE A 108 1.22 8.24 9.14
CA PHE A 108 1.40 9.56 8.53
C PHE A 108 2.78 10.16 8.88
N LEU A 109 3.11 10.25 10.17
CA LEU A 109 4.40 10.80 10.61
C LEU A 109 5.58 9.97 10.10
N LEU A 110 5.48 8.64 10.17
CA LEU A 110 6.49 7.74 9.62
C LEU A 110 6.70 7.98 8.12
N ALA A 111 5.63 8.18 7.36
CA ALA A 111 5.69 8.44 5.93
C ALA A 111 6.28 9.83 5.62
N VAL A 112 5.96 10.86 6.41
CA VAL A 112 6.56 12.20 6.28
C VAL A 112 8.07 12.13 6.47
N ILE A 113 8.52 11.42 7.50
CA ILE A 113 9.95 11.31 7.83
C ILE A 113 10.69 10.44 6.81
N SER A 114 10.13 9.30 6.43
CA SER A 114 10.78 8.31 5.55
C SER A 114 10.63 8.62 4.06
N GLY A 115 9.66 9.43 3.67
CA GLY A 115 9.29 9.65 2.26
C GLY A 115 8.55 8.47 1.62
N SER A 116 8.28 7.40 2.37
CA SER A 116 7.69 6.16 1.86
C SER A 116 6.38 5.81 2.57
N GLY A 117 5.24 6.06 1.91
CA GLY A 117 3.93 5.67 2.43
C GLY A 117 3.77 4.15 2.54
N ASN A 118 4.29 3.39 1.58
CA ASN A 118 4.19 1.93 1.61
C ASN A 118 4.98 1.33 2.78
N ALA A 119 6.20 1.81 3.03
CA ALA A 119 7.01 1.34 4.15
C ALA A 119 6.33 1.65 5.50
N ALA A 120 5.83 2.88 5.66
CA ALA A 120 5.14 3.31 6.88
C ALA A 120 3.86 2.50 7.13
N ALA A 121 3.03 2.29 6.09
CA ALA A 121 1.81 1.50 6.19
C ALA A 121 2.10 0.03 6.53
N LEU A 122 3.08 -0.59 5.86
CA LEU A 122 3.45 -1.99 6.11
C LEU A 122 4.02 -2.18 7.52
N ALA A 123 4.86 -1.25 8.00
CA ALA A 123 5.41 -1.31 9.35
C ALA A 123 4.30 -1.23 10.41
N PHE A 124 3.37 -0.29 10.28
CA PHE A 124 2.25 -0.15 11.20
C PHE A 124 1.30 -1.34 11.11
N ASN A 125 0.93 -1.74 9.90
CA ASN A 125 0.01 -2.86 9.68
C ASN A 125 0.61 -4.20 10.15
N GLY A 126 1.92 -4.36 10.11
CA GLY A 126 2.59 -5.53 10.68
C GLY A 126 2.64 -5.54 12.21
N ALA A 127 2.81 -4.37 12.83
CA ALA A 127 3.03 -4.27 14.27
C ALA A 127 1.73 -4.08 15.08
N VAL A 128 0.79 -3.28 14.60
CA VAL A 128 -0.37 -2.77 15.37
C VAL A 128 -1.69 -3.31 14.85
N THR A 129 -1.90 -3.37 13.55
CA THR A 129 -3.17 -3.78 12.95
C THR A 129 -3.64 -5.21 13.34
N PRO A 130 -2.77 -6.21 13.58
CA PRO A 130 -3.21 -7.51 14.10
C PRO A 130 -3.95 -7.43 15.44
N HIS A 131 -3.73 -6.36 16.19
CA HIS A 131 -4.36 -6.09 17.50
C HIS A 131 -5.59 -5.19 17.40
N ALA A 132 -6.15 -4.97 16.21
CA ALA A 132 -7.28 -4.08 15.98
C ALA A 132 -8.50 -4.41 16.88
N ALA A 133 -8.76 -5.70 17.13
CA ALA A 133 -9.85 -6.15 17.99
C ALA A 133 -9.69 -5.65 19.45
N ASP A 134 -8.46 -5.51 19.94
CA ASP A 134 -8.17 -5.00 21.29
C ASP A 134 -8.58 -3.52 21.44
N PHE A 135 -8.73 -2.82 20.33
CA PHE A 135 -9.11 -1.40 20.27
C PHE A 135 -10.58 -1.21 19.87
N GLY A 136 -11.32 -2.31 19.62
CA GLY A 136 -12.71 -2.27 19.16
C GLY A 136 -12.87 -1.96 17.67
N TYR A 137 -11.83 -2.21 16.86
CA TYR A 137 -11.84 -2.04 15.40
C TYR A 137 -11.69 -3.37 14.66
N GLY A 138 -12.19 -3.41 13.41
CA GLY A 138 -11.85 -4.48 12.47
C GLY A 138 -10.42 -4.30 11.92
N ILE A 139 -9.76 -5.41 11.59
CA ILE A 139 -8.42 -5.40 10.98
C ILE A 139 -8.41 -4.56 9.71
N MET A 140 -9.44 -4.70 8.86
CA MET A 140 -9.55 -3.97 7.60
C MET A 140 -9.76 -2.49 7.82
N GLU A 141 -10.51 -2.12 8.84
CA GLU A 141 -10.82 -0.74 9.20
C GLU A 141 -9.56 -0.01 9.70
N LEU A 142 -8.88 -0.60 10.70
CA LEU A 142 -7.66 -0.02 11.25
C LEU A 142 -6.53 0.04 10.21
N GLY A 143 -6.37 -1.02 9.42
CA GLY A 143 -5.39 -1.08 8.34
C GLY A 143 -5.64 -0.07 7.22
N SER A 144 -6.90 0.22 6.91
CA SER A 144 -7.27 1.24 5.92
C SER A 144 -6.94 2.65 6.41
N MET A 145 -7.18 2.94 7.68
CA MET A 145 -6.80 4.22 8.30
C MET A 145 -5.28 4.43 8.21
N ALA A 146 -4.50 3.39 8.53
CA ALA A 146 -3.05 3.42 8.42
C ALA A 146 -2.57 3.66 6.99
N GLN A 147 -3.20 3.02 6.02
CA GLN A 147 -2.87 3.19 4.61
C GLN A 147 -3.16 4.60 4.10
N ILE A 148 -4.31 5.17 4.47
CA ILE A 148 -4.68 6.55 4.12
C ILE A 148 -3.72 7.54 4.77
N GLY A 149 -3.46 7.40 6.07
CA GLY A 149 -2.52 8.24 6.79
C GLY A 149 -1.12 8.24 6.17
N ALA A 150 -0.59 7.05 5.88
CA ALA A 150 0.70 6.89 5.23
C ALA A 150 0.74 7.50 3.81
N GLY A 151 -0.35 7.36 3.04
CA GLY A 151 -0.46 7.94 1.70
C GLY A 151 -0.41 9.47 1.73
N ILE A 152 -1.14 10.09 2.65
CA ILE A 152 -1.13 11.54 2.86
C ILE A 152 0.26 11.99 3.35
N GLY A 153 0.83 11.29 4.32
CA GLY A 153 2.16 11.60 4.87
C GLY A 153 3.25 11.58 3.80
N ARG A 154 3.23 10.59 2.90
CA ARG A 154 4.15 10.54 1.75
C ARG A 154 4.02 11.77 0.87
N SER A 155 2.79 12.22 0.61
CA SER A 155 2.55 13.39 -0.26
C SER A 155 3.08 14.70 0.36
N MET A 156 3.16 14.75 1.69
CA MET A 156 3.67 15.90 2.45
C MET A 156 5.16 15.78 2.81
N SER A 157 5.80 14.67 2.45
CA SER A 157 7.20 14.43 2.81
C SER A 157 8.17 15.25 1.99
N PRO A 158 9.07 16.01 2.62
CA PRO A 158 10.11 16.76 1.91
C PRO A 158 11.16 15.85 1.25
N VAL A 159 11.25 14.59 1.68
CA VAL A 159 12.20 13.60 1.13
C VAL A 159 11.55 12.63 0.13
N ALA A 160 10.24 12.77 -0.13
CA ALA A 160 9.58 11.96 -1.15
C ALA A 160 10.08 12.34 -2.55
N GLY A 161 10.40 11.34 -3.38
CA GLY A 161 10.95 11.57 -4.71
C GLY A 161 10.08 12.50 -5.58
N ALA A 162 8.76 12.42 -5.48
CA ALA A 162 7.85 13.32 -6.19
C ALA A 162 8.02 14.78 -5.74
N GLY A 163 8.16 15.02 -4.42
CA GLY A 163 8.39 16.35 -3.87
C GLY A 163 9.71 16.95 -4.33
N ILE A 164 10.78 16.14 -4.33
CA ILE A 164 12.11 16.56 -4.79
C ILE A 164 12.09 16.94 -6.29
N ILE A 165 11.41 16.14 -7.13
CA ILE A 165 11.30 16.41 -8.56
C ILE A 165 10.53 17.72 -8.80
N VAL A 166 9.39 17.91 -8.12
CA VAL A 166 8.59 19.13 -8.26
C VAL A 166 9.38 20.36 -7.78
N ALA A 167 10.05 20.27 -6.64
CA ALA A 167 10.91 21.35 -6.14
C ALA A 167 12.06 21.67 -7.11
N GLY A 168 12.69 20.65 -7.70
CA GLY A 168 13.74 20.84 -8.69
C GLY A 168 13.27 21.48 -10.00
N ILE A 169 11.99 21.35 -10.36
CA ILE A 169 11.38 22.01 -11.56
C ILE A 169 10.95 23.45 -11.23
N ALA A 170 10.52 23.67 -10.00
CA ALA A 170 10.00 24.98 -9.58
C ALA A 170 11.10 26.02 -9.28
N GLY A 171 12.34 25.59 -9.07
CA GLY A 171 13.53 26.45 -8.81
C GLY A 171 13.76 26.69 -7.35
#